data_f5f4c6605fa93cca421e768a6c7d691d
#
_entry.id   f5f4c6605fa93cca421e768a6c7d691d
#
_cell.length_a   1.000
_cell.length_b   1.000
_cell.length_c   1.000
_cell.angle_alpha   90.00
_cell.angle_beta   90.00
_cell.angle_gamma   90.00
#
_symmetry.space_group_name_H-M   'P 1'
#
loop_
_entity.id
_entity.type
_entity.pdbx_description
1 polymer ?
#
loop_
_entity_poly.entity_id
_entity_poly.type
_entity_poly.pdbx_seq_one_letter_code
_entity_poly.pdbx_strand_id
1 'polypeptide(L)'
;MAIKSMMHIRSAFLLFVLLLTACLGTPQPSDSGIEGTVAVGPMCPVMQANVPCPDQPYQATLTVLTTSGKKVLQFQTDEKGRFRVNLASGDYILHPESPNVMPSAADMPFTVAEHKFTMLEISYDSGIR
;
A
#
# COMPACT_ATOMS: atom_id res chain seq x y z
N MET A 1 52.50 -39.35 -7.70
CA MET A 1 51.85 -39.01 -6.42
C MET A 1 51.19 -37.60 -6.37
N ALA A 2 51.42 -36.73 -7.35
CA ALA A 2 50.81 -35.38 -7.40
C ALA A 2 49.37 -35.35 -7.88
N ILE A 3 48.88 -36.41 -8.53
CA ILE A 3 47.55 -36.44 -9.16
C ILE A 3 46.38 -36.65 -8.16
N LYS A 4 46.67 -37.31 -7.03
CA LYS A 4 45.64 -37.55 -6.01
C LYS A 4 45.26 -36.29 -5.22
N SER A 5 46.17 -35.33 -5.10
CA SER A 5 45.89 -34.07 -4.37
C SER A 5 45.01 -33.10 -5.16
N MET A 6 45.09 -33.14 -6.49
CA MET A 6 44.26 -32.26 -7.35
C MET A 6 42.80 -32.69 -7.42
N MET A 7 42.49 -33.96 -7.17
CA MET A 7 41.12 -34.47 -7.29
C MET A 7 40.23 -34.06 -6.09
N HIS A 8 40.86 -33.88 -4.93
CA HIS A 8 40.14 -33.46 -3.73
C HIS A 8 39.81 -31.96 -3.72
N ILE A 9 40.64 -31.14 -4.36
CA ILE A 9 40.43 -29.70 -4.45
C ILE A 9 39.28 -29.38 -5.41
N ARG A 10 39.17 -30.13 -6.50
CA ARG A 10 38.06 -29.97 -7.45
C ARG A 10 36.71 -30.39 -6.86
N SER A 11 36.72 -31.44 -6.02
CA SER A 11 35.49 -31.92 -5.37
C SER A 11 35.02 -30.96 -4.27
N ALA A 12 35.94 -30.37 -3.51
CA ALA A 12 35.64 -29.38 -2.50
C ALA A 12 35.10 -28.06 -3.08
N PHE A 13 35.62 -27.67 -4.25
CA PHE A 13 35.16 -26.47 -4.94
C PHE A 13 33.74 -26.60 -5.54
N LEU A 14 33.41 -27.81 -6.02
CA LEU A 14 32.07 -28.14 -6.52
C LEU A 14 31.03 -28.17 -5.39
N LEU A 15 31.41 -28.65 -4.20
CA LEU A 15 30.52 -28.64 -3.03
C LEU A 15 30.27 -27.23 -2.49
N PHE A 16 31.27 -26.34 -2.59
CA PHE A 16 31.13 -24.95 -2.11
C PHE A 16 30.23 -24.10 -3.03
N VAL A 17 30.24 -24.37 -4.33
CA VAL A 17 29.39 -23.67 -5.29
C VAL A 17 27.90 -24.08 -5.14
N LEU A 18 27.60 -25.30 -4.68
CA LEU A 18 26.23 -25.75 -4.47
C LEU A 18 25.56 -25.14 -3.23
N LEU A 19 26.34 -24.60 -2.28
CA LEU A 19 25.83 -24.00 -1.06
C LEU A 19 25.42 -22.54 -1.20
N LEU A 20 25.74 -21.88 -2.33
CA LEU A 20 25.45 -20.48 -2.57
C LEU A 20 24.11 -20.21 -3.28
N THR A 21 23.37 -21.25 -3.67
CA THR A 21 22.10 -21.10 -4.39
C THR A 21 20.85 -21.08 -3.50
N ALA A 22 21.00 -21.06 -2.18
CA ALA A 22 19.89 -21.22 -1.24
C ALA A 22 19.24 -19.91 -0.74
N CYS A 23 19.56 -18.74 -1.31
CA CYS A 23 19.05 -17.45 -0.83
C CYS A 23 18.33 -16.59 -1.88
N LEU A 24 17.78 -17.22 -2.91
CA LEU A 24 16.79 -16.55 -3.77
C LEU A 24 15.40 -16.90 -3.26
N GLY A 25 15.02 -16.30 -2.11
CA GLY A 25 13.64 -16.32 -1.67
C GLY A 25 12.79 -15.64 -2.75
N THR A 26 11.90 -16.39 -3.38
CA THR A 26 10.87 -15.80 -4.23
C THR A 26 10.06 -14.82 -3.37
N PRO A 27 9.86 -13.56 -3.82
CA PRO A 27 8.98 -12.65 -3.09
C PRO A 27 7.60 -13.28 -3.03
N GLN A 28 7.20 -13.70 -1.84
CA GLN A 28 5.87 -14.25 -1.62
C GLN A 28 4.86 -13.12 -1.78
N PRO A 29 3.81 -13.29 -2.60
CA PRO A 29 2.79 -12.27 -2.71
C PRO A 29 2.20 -12.01 -1.33
N SER A 30 2.21 -10.76 -0.93
CA SER A 30 1.63 -10.32 0.33
C SER A 30 0.12 -10.62 0.32
N ASP A 31 -0.36 -11.37 1.29
CA ASP A 31 -1.78 -11.65 1.52
C ASP A 31 -2.39 -10.68 2.54
N SER A 32 -1.72 -9.59 2.78
CA SER A 32 -2.11 -8.50 3.67
C SER A 32 -2.01 -7.15 2.97
N GLY A 33 -2.71 -6.17 3.47
CA GLY A 33 -2.71 -4.84 2.93
C GLY A 33 -3.90 -4.01 3.36
N ILE A 34 -4.30 -3.11 2.50
CA ILE A 34 -5.46 -2.23 2.68
C ILE A 34 -6.39 -2.33 1.48
N GLU A 35 -7.67 -2.17 1.74
CA GLU A 35 -8.70 -2.01 0.73
C GLU A 35 -9.76 -1.04 1.22
N GLY A 36 -10.48 -0.41 0.31
CA GLY A 36 -11.54 0.50 0.70
C GLY A 36 -12.02 1.41 -0.40
N THR A 37 -12.62 2.50 0.04
CA THR A 37 -13.27 3.47 -0.84
C THR A 37 -12.93 4.90 -0.45
N VAL A 38 -12.97 5.76 -1.45
CA VAL A 38 -12.78 7.20 -1.32
C VAL A 38 -13.99 7.91 -1.87
N ALA A 39 -14.50 8.86 -1.11
CA ALA A 39 -15.60 9.73 -1.52
C ALA A 39 -15.24 11.20 -1.28
N VAL A 40 -15.95 12.10 -1.92
CA VAL A 40 -15.83 13.54 -1.74
C VAL A 40 -17.22 14.14 -1.44
N GLY A 41 -17.27 15.01 -0.47
CA GLY A 41 -18.47 15.73 -0.07
C GLY A 41 -18.18 16.89 0.89
N PRO A 42 -19.18 17.70 1.24
CA PRO A 42 -20.53 17.69 0.69
C PRO A 42 -20.59 18.15 -0.77
N MET A 43 -21.55 17.65 -1.53
CA MET A 43 -21.74 18.02 -2.94
C MET A 43 -22.74 19.17 -3.12
N CYS A 44 -23.48 19.50 -2.07
CA CYS A 44 -24.49 20.57 -2.07
C CYS A 44 -24.22 21.56 -0.93
N PRO A 45 -24.33 22.87 -1.20
CA PRO A 45 -24.05 23.88 -0.16
C PRO A 45 -25.11 23.93 0.94
N VAL A 46 -26.34 23.49 0.64
CA VAL A 46 -27.46 23.43 1.58
C VAL A 46 -28.19 22.10 1.43
N MET A 47 -28.35 21.40 2.53
CA MET A 47 -29.17 20.19 2.57
C MET A 47 -30.66 20.59 2.61
N GLN A 48 -31.39 20.27 1.55
CA GLN A 48 -32.81 20.46 1.51
C GLN A 48 -33.55 19.21 2.02
N ALA A 49 -34.61 19.40 2.79
CA ALA A 49 -35.43 18.29 3.23
C ALA A 49 -36.01 17.54 2.02
N ASN A 50 -35.89 16.21 2.02
CA ASN A 50 -36.36 15.30 0.95
C ASN A 50 -35.61 15.38 -0.39
N VAL A 51 -34.48 16.11 -0.47
CA VAL A 51 -33.60 16.09 -1.63
C VAL A 51 -32.29 15.44 -1.22
N PRO A 52 -32.00 14.19 -1.64
CA PRO A 52 -30.74 13.53 -1.31
C PRO A 52 -29.58 14.20 -2.03
N CYS A 53 -28.50 14.46 -1.30
CA CYS A 53 -27.24 14.94 -1.85
C CYS A 53 -26.09 14.09 -1.30
N PRO A 54 -25.95 12.85 -1.78
CA PRO A 54 -24.92 11.96 -1.30
C PRO A 54 -23.54 12.41 -1.73
N ASP A 55 -22.54 12.07 -0.91
CA ASP A 55 -21.14 12.16 -1.32
C ASP A 55 -20.90 11.36 -2.60
N GLN A 56 -19.94 11.78 -3.40
CA GLN A 56 -19.64 11.13 -4.68
C GLN A 56 -18.35 10.33 -4.59
N PRO A 57 -18.24 9.20 -5.30
CA PRO A 57 -16.96 8.51 -5.46
C PRO A 57 -15.90 9.47 -6.00
N TYR A 58 -14.69 9.35 -5.47
CA TYR A 58 -13.59 10.23 -5.85
C TYR A 58 -12.34 9.44 -6.22
N GLN A 59 -11.83 9.71 -7.41
CA GLN A 59 -10.55 9.15 -7.85
C GLN A 59 -9.42 9.96 -7.23
N ALA A 60 -8.76 9.39 -6.22
CA ALA A 60 -7.74 10.06 -5.42
C ALA A 60 -6.37 9.42 -5.58
N THR A 61 -5.34 10.21 -5.40
CA THR A 61 -3.97 9.75 -5.19
C THR A 61 -3.72 9.67 -3.69
N LEU A 62 -3.30 8.49 -3.23
CA LEU A 62 -3.05 8.20 -1.82
C LEU A 62 -1.59 7.79 -1.64
N THR A 63 -0.94 8.30 -0.61
CA THR A 63 0.43 7.95 -0.26
C THR A 63 0.45 7.21 1.07
N VAL A 64 1.11 6.06 1.11
CA VAL A 64 1.36 5.33 2.36
C VAL A 64 2.71 5.74 2.90
N LEU A 65 2.72 6.17 4.15
CA LEU A 65 3.91 6.57 4.88
C LEU A 65 4.17 5.62 6.05
N THR A 66 5.44 5.47 6.44
CA THR A 66 5.77 4.91 7.74
C THR A 66 5.33 5.86 8.85
N THR A 67 5.28 5.39 10.10
CA THR A 67 4.97 6.25 11.27
C THR A 67 5.98 7.36 11.46
N SER A 68 7.19 7.25 10.89
CA SER A 68 8.21 8.32 10.87
C SER A 68 8.07 9.29 9.70
N GLY A 69 7.08 9.09 8.82
CA GLY A 69 6.80 9.97 7.69
C GLY A 69 7.54 9.64 6.40
N LYS A 70 8.20 8.48 6.32
CA LYS A 70 8.89 8.03 5.12
C LYS A 70 7.90 7.38 4.14
N LYS A 71 7.97 7.78 2.87
CA LYS A 71 7.13 7.22 1.80
C LYS A 71 7.42 5.72 1.59
N VAL A 72 6.36 4.91 1.66
CA VAL A 72 6.40 3.48 1.34
C VAL A 72 5.99 3.25 -0.11
N LEU A 73 4.82 3.75 -0.50
CA LEU A 73 4.31 3.70 -1.86
C LEU A 73 3.22 4.76 -2.07
N GLN A 74 2.90 5.00 -3.34
CA GLN A 74 1.81 5.88 -3.75
C GLN A 74 0.99 5.17 -4.81
N PHE A 75 -0.33 5.32 -4.75
CA PHE A 75 -1.26 4.70 -5.69
C PHE A 75 -2.46 5.61 -5.95
N GLN A 76 -3.17 5.31 -7.03
CA GLN A 76 -4.40 5.99 -7.39
C GLN A 76 -5.58 5.03 -7.28
N THR A 77 -6.70 5.52 -6.75
CA THR A 77 -7.95 4.75 -6.73
C THR A 77 -8.56 4.69 -8.14
N ASP A 78 -9.53 3.79 -8.34
CA ASP A 78 -10.28 3.74 -9.58
C ASP A 78 -11.30 4.89 -9.68
N GLU A 79 -12.02 4.98 -10.78
CA GLU A 79 -13.04 6.02 -11.01
C GLU A 79 -14.20 5.95 -10.02
N LYS A 80 -14.40 4.79 -9.40
CA LYS A 80 -15.41 4.57 -8.35
C LYS A 80 -14.87 4.80 -6.95
N GLY A 81 -13.63 5.32 -6.83
CA GLY A 81 -12.97 5.56 -5.56
C GLY A 81 -12.50 4.31 -4.85
N ARG A 82 -12.49 3.14 -5.49
CA ARG A 82 -12.10 1.87 -4.87
C ARG A 82 -10.61 1.62 -5.01
N PHE A 83 -10.05 0.97 -4.02
CA PHE A 83 -8.65 0.55 -4.04
C PHE A 83 -8.44 -0.76 -3.27
N ARG A 84 -7.38 -1.47 -3.65
CA ARG A 84 -6.84 -2.61 -2.93
C ARG A 84 -5.34 -2.67 -3.18
N VAL A 85 -4.54 -2.62 -2.11
CA VAL A 85 -3.08 -2.53 -2.18
C VAL A 85 -2.46 -3.49 -1.20
N ASN A 86 -1.48 -4.25 -1.66
CA ASN A 86 -0.70 -5.14 -0.81
C ASN A 86 0.32 -4.34 0.01
N LEU A 87 0.38 -4.62 1.30
CA LEU A 87 1.33 -4.05 2.25
C LEU A 87 1.75 -5.13 3.24
N ALA A 88 3.00 -5.10 3.66
CA ALA A 88 3.46 -5.91 4.79
C ALA A 88 2.73 -5.50 6.07
N SER A 89 2.57 -6.45 7.01
CA SER A 89 2.03 -6.14 8.33
C SER A 89 2.86 -5.06 9.03
N GLY A 90 2.19 -4.17 9.73
CA GLY A 90 2.82 -3.05 10.42
C GLY A 90 1.90 -1.85 10.59
N ASP A 91 2.46 -0.80 11.17
CA ASP A 91 1.77 0.48 11.39
C ASP A 91 2.21 1.49 10.32
N TYR A 92 1.22 2.21 9.78
CA TYR A 92 1.41 3.17 8.69
C TYR A 92 0.54 4.41 8.89
N ILE A 93 0.79 5.39 8.07
CA ILE A 93 -0.04 6.58 7.93
C ILE A 93 -0.46 6.67 6.46
N LEU A 94 -1.76 6.80 6.21
CA LEU A 94 -2.29 7.12 4.90
C LEU A 94 -2.36 8.64 4.76
N HIS A 95 -1.69 9.16 3.75
CA HIS A 95 -1.69 10.58 3.41
C HIS A 95 -2.45 10.78 2.11
N PRO A 96 -3.71 11.28 2.17
CA PRO A 96 -4.46 11.61 0.98
C PRO A 96 -3.89 12.86 0.31
N GLU A 97 -3.52 12.74 -0.96
CA GLU A 97 -2.99 13.87 -1.73
C GLU A 97 -4.12 14.80 -2.16
N SER A 98 -3.83 16.09 -2.13
CA SER A 98 -4.74 17.13 -2.62
C SER A 98 -4.12 17.81 -3.83
N PRO A 99 -4.79 17.82 -5.01
CA PRO A 99 -4.24 18.48 -6.19
C PRO A 99 -4.17 20.01 -6.05
N ASN A 100 -5.04 20.55 -5.19
CA ASN A 100 -5.12 21.97 -4.83
C ASN A 100 -5.43 22.10 -3.34
N VAL A 101 -5.86 23.26 -2.88
CA VAL A 101 -6.31 23.45 -1.50
C VAL A 101 -7.50 22.54 -1.18
N MET A 102 -8.41 22.41 -2.12
CA MET A 102 -9.59 21.51 -2.05
C MET A 102 -9.71 20.71 -3.35
N PRO A 103 -10.25 19.50 -3.30
CA PRO A 103 -10.68 18.77 -2.10
C PRO A 103 -9.49 18.29 -1.25
N SER A 104 -9.69 18.17 0.05
CA SER A 104 -8.64 17.74 0.99
C SER A 104 -9.16 16.71 1.99
N ALA A 105 -8.27 15.89 2.50
CA ALA A 105 -8.55 14.94 3.57
C ALA A 105 -7.38 14.87 4.53
N ALA A 106 -7.67 14.55 5.78
CA ALA A 106 -6.67 14.42 6.82
C ALA A 106 -5.89 13.11 6.72
N ASP A 107 -4.67 13.10 7.25
CA ASP A 107 -3.89 11.90 7.42
C ASP A 107 -4.63 10.92 8.32
N MET A 108 -4.52 9.62 8.01
CA MET A 108 -5.20 8.56 8.72
C MET A 108 -4.18 7.48 9.13
N PRO A 109 -3.90 7.31 10.43
CA PRO A 109 -3.10 6.19 10.89
C PRO A 109 -3.90 4.88 10.76
N PHE A 110 -3.21 3.80 10.37
CA PHE A 110 -3.81 2.48 10.26
C PHE A 110 -2.80 1.39 10.54
N THR A 111 -3.29 0.19 10.85
CA THR A 111 -2.49 -1.01 11.09
C THR A 111 -2.88 -2.09 10.10
N VAL A 112 -1.88 -2.75 9.53
CA VAL A 112 -2.04 -3.95 8.70
C VAL A 112 -1.66 -5.17 9.52
N ALA A 113 -2.61 -6.07 9.74
CA ALA A 113 -2.37 -7.36 10.37
C ALA A 113 -1.90 -8.39 9.34
N GLU A 114 -1.18 -9.42 9.80
CA GLU A 114 -0.78 -10.53 8.96
C GLU A 114 -2.00 -11.26 8.39
N HIS A 115 -1.91 -11.67 7.12
CA HIS A 115 -2.95 -12.43 6.41
C HIS A 115 -4.32 -11.74 6.39
N LYS A 116 -4.33 -10.40 6.36
CA LYS A 116 -5.55 -9.62 6.44
C LYS A 116 -5.46 -8.33 5.64
N PHE A 117 -6.60 -7.92 5.07
CA PHE A 117 -6.76 -6.58 4.48
C PHE A 117 -7.54 -5.70 5.45
N THR A 118 -6.95 -4.55 5.78
CA THR A 118 -7.59 -3.54 6.60
C THR A 118 -8.52 -2.71 5.72
N MET A 119 -9.80 -2.61 6.10
CA MET A 119 -10.78 -1.79 5.40
C MET A 119 -10.64 -0.33 5.83
N LEU A 120 -10.49 0.56 4.84
CA LEU A 120 -10.40 2.01 5.06
C LEU A 120 -11.46 2.75 4.24
N GLU A 121 -12.07 3.76 4.86
CA GLU A 121 -12.97 4.69 4.21
C GLU A 121 -12.39 6.10 4.31
N ILE A 122 -12.12 6.74 3.18
CA ILE A 122 -11.53 8.06 3.12
C ILE A 122 -12.55 9.05 2.58
N SER A 123 -12.77 10.13 3.32
CA SER A 123 -13.68 11.20 2.93
C SER A 123 -12.90 12.48 2.69
N TYR A 124 -12.99 13.00 1.47
CA TYR A 124 -12.45 14.30 1.09
C TYR A 124 -13.47 15.39 1.34
N ASP A 125 -13.04 16.49 1.92
CA ASP A 125 -13.84 17.71 2.02
C ASP A 125 -13.78 18.43 0.67
N SER A 126 -14.93 18.63 0.05
CA SER A 126 -15.03 19.32 -1.24
C SER A 126 -14.78 20.83 -1.14
N GLY A 127 -14.89 21.41 0.06
CA GLY A 127 -14.86 22.85 0.29
C GLY A 127 -16.18 23.58 0.01
N ILE A 128 -17.21 22.85 -0.41
CA ILE A 128 -18.55 23.44 -0.61
C ILE A 128 -19.18 23.75 0.75
N ARG A 129 -19.64 24.99 0.93
CA ARG A 129 -20.29 25.49 2.15
C ARG A 129 -21.61 26.17 1.80
#